data_e96e9735465c56aad6645e2248c14088
#
_entry.id   e96e9735465c56aad6645e2248c14088
#
_cell.length_a   1.000
_cell.length_b   1.000
_cell.length_c   1.000
_cell.angle_alpha   90.00
_cell.angle_beta   90.00
_cell.angle_gamma   90.00
#
_symmetry.space_group_name_H-M   'P 1'
#
loop_
_entity.id
_entity.type
_entity.pdbx_description
1 polymer ?
#
loop_
_entity_poly.entity_id
_entity_poly.type
_entity_poly.pdbx_seq_one_letter_code
_entity_poly.pdbx_strand_id
1 'polypeptide(L)'
;MAAWLERVKETWGRIRGQQPPKGIFTDLRSMALAVDLASIQRPVEEPWGGAGVAMMEIGTDRAVASIVAIADGTVSMYVSTGGGVIGAGEHEAVRAEAKRFRTVVADSRGLLTRSMDFPL
;
A
#
# COMPACT_ATOMS: atom_id res chain seq x y z
N MET A 1 12.72 3.74 -0.35
CA MET A 1 11.47 3.26 -0.96
C MET A 1 11.68 2.78 -2.39
N ALA A 2 12.75 3.21 -3.00
CA ALA A 2 13.02 2.86 -4.40
C ALA A 2 12.92 1.34 -4.66
N ALA A 3 13.50 0.50 -3.82
CA ALA A 3 13.50 -0.95 -4.06
C ALA A 3 12.09 -1.56 -4.08
N TRP A 4 11.23 -1.19 -3.13
CA TRP A 4 9.86 -1.70 -3.09
C TRP A 4 9.04 -1.18 -4.28
N LEU A 5 9.07 0.14 -4.51
CA LEU A 5 8.30 0.76 -5.59
C LEU A 5 8.76 0.25 -6.96
N GLU A 6 10.05 0.11 -7.17
CA GLU A 6 10.58 -0.42 -8.42
C GLU A 6 10.14 -1.87 -8.64
N ARG A 7 10.16 -2.70 -7.61
CA ARG A 7 9.65 -4.08 -7.70
C ARG A 7 8.17 -4.11 -8.08
N VAL A 8 7.36 -3.25 -7.49
CA VAL A 8 5.93 -3.15 -7.80
C VAL A 8 5.74 -2.68 -9.24
N LYS A 9 6.47 -1.65 -9.66
CA LYS A 9 6.43 -1.14 -11.06
C LYS A 9 6.86 -2.19 -12.07
N GLU A 10 7.92 -2.94 -11.78
CA GLU A 10 8.39 -4.03 -12.64
C GLU A 10 7.32 -5.11 -12.78
N THR A 11 6.68 -5.49 -11.68
CA THR A 11 5.60 -6.47 -11.69
C THR A 11 4.44 -6.00 -12.56
N TRP A 12 4.01 -4.75 -12.39
CA TRP A 12 2.97 -4.17 -13.22
C TRP A 12 3.39 -4.04 -14.69
N GLY A 13 4.64 -3.67 -14.93
CA GLY A 13 5.16 -3.55 -16.29
C GLY A 13 5.08 -4.85 -17.07
N ARG A 14 5.31 -5.98 -16.40
CA ARG A 14 5.23 -7.32 -17.03
C ARG A 14 3.82 -7.73 -17.41
N ILE A 15 2.80 -7.21 -16.72
CA ILE A 15 1.41 -7.57 -16.95
C ILE A 15 0.62 -6.50 -17.71
N ARG A 16 1.26 -5.38 -18.04
CA ARG A 16 0.60 -4.28 -18.76
C ARG A 16 0.09 -4.77 -20.10
N GLY A 17 -1.20 -4.58 -20.36
CA GLY A 17 -1.85 -5.04 -21.58
C GLY A 17 -2.33 -6.49 -21.54
N GLN A 18 -2.13 -7.19 -20.44
CA GLN A 18 -2.63 -8.55 -20.22
C GLN A 18 -3.53 -8.58 -18.99
N GLN A 19 -4.41 -9.57 -18.92
CA GLN A 19 -5.12 -9.88 -17.68
C GLN A 19 -4.06 -10.29 -16.65
N PRO A 20 -4.03 -9.67 -15.43
CA PRO A 20 -3.08 -10.09 -14.42
C PRO A 20 -3.25 -11.57 -14.11
N PRO A 21 -2.16 -12.34 -14.01
CA PRO A 21 -2.26 -13.73 -13.57
C PRO A 21 -2.95 -13.80 -12.20
N LYS A 22 -3.68 -14.87 -11.95
CA LYS A 22 -4.21 -15.13 -10.62
C LYS A 22 -3.05 -15.10 -9.63
N GLY A 23 -3.21 -14.34 -8.54
CA GLY A 23 -2.18 -14.22 -7.50
C GLY A 23 -1.35 -12.95 -7.56
N ILE A 24 -1.43 -12.13 -8.63
CA ILE A 24 -0.68 -10.86 -8.66
C ILE A 24 -1.13 -9.91 -7.53
N PHE A 25 -2.42 -9.86 -7.25
CA PHE A 25 -2.96 -9.10 -6.13
C PHE A 25 -2.34 -9.59 -4.81
N THR A 26 -2.31 -10.90 -4.60
CA THR A 26 -1.74 -11.53 -3.40
C THR A 26 -0.25 -11.20 -3.27
N ASP A 27 0.49 -11.25 -4.38
CA ASP A 27 1.92 -10.92 -4.39
C ASP A 27 2.16 -9.45 -4.02
N LEU A 28 1.41 -8.53 -4.62
CA LEU A 28 1.52 -7.10 -4.32
C LEU A 28 1.12 -6.79 -2.88
N ARG A 29 0.07 -7.42 -2.39
CA ARG A 29 -0.36 -7.31 -1.00
C ARG A 29 0.72 -7.80 -0.04
N SER A 30 1.30 -8.95 -0.32
CA SER A 30 2.39 -9.51 0.50
C SER A 30 3.62 -8.60 0.51
N MET A 31 3.95 -8.01 -0.63
CA MET A 31 5.05 -7.03 -0.72
C MET A 31 4.77 -5.80 0.14
N ALA A 32 3.54 -5.30 0.12
CA ALA A 32 3.14 -4.15 0.93
C ALA A 32 3.20 -4.45 2.44
N LEU A 33 2.74 -5.64 2.84
CA LEU A 33 2.78 -6.08 4.23
C LEU A 33 4.22 -6.29 4.75
N ALA A 34 5.15 -6.56 3.83
CA ALA A 34 6.56 -6.82 4.16
C ALA A 34 7.46 -5.58 3.98
N VAL A 35 6.90 -4.40 3.76
CA VAL A 35 7.70 -3.19 3.60
C VAL A 35 8.55 -2.94 4.85
N ASP A 36 9.85 -2.81 4.63
CA ASP A 36 10.81 -2.44 5.65
C ASP A 36 11.07 -0.93 5.55
N LEU A 37 10.72 -0.19 6.59
CA LEU A 37 10.92 1.25 6.64
C LEU A 37 12.40 1.63 6.58
N ALA A 38 13.30 0.76 7.06
CA ALA A 38 14.74 0.99 6.98
C ALA A 38 15.25 0.98 5.53
N SER A 39 14.53 0.35 4.60
CA SER A 39 14.89 0.31 3.18
C SER A 39 14.34 1.50 2.39
N ILE A 40 13.56 2.37 3.00
CA ILE A 40 13.00 3.54 2.35
C ILE A 40 14.10 4.58 2.12
N GLN A 41 14.33 4.94 0.87
CA GLN A 41 15.37 5.88 0.46
C GLN A 41 14.89 7.32 0.34
N ARG A 42 13.58 7.54 0.20
CA ARG A 42 13.00 8.87 0.18
C ARG A 42 12.84 9.42 1.59
N PRO A 43 12.89 10.74 1.77
CA PRO A 43 12.57 11.34 3.07
C PRO A 43 11.18 10.91 3.54
N VAL A 44 11.09 10.56 4.79
CA VAL A 44 9.83 10.21 5.45
C VAL A 44 9.10 11.50 5.80
N GLU A 45 7.81 11.56 5.47
CA GLU A 45 6.97 12.70 5.81
C GLU A 45 6.69 12.76 7.31
N GLU A 46 6.96 13.90 7.93
CA GLU A 46 6.67 14.13 9.32
C GLU A 46 5.40 14.98 9.52
N PRO A 47 4.63 14.74 10.57
CA PRO A 47 4.72 13.59 11.47
C PRO A 47 4.09 12.35 10.81
N TRP A 48 4.77 11.22 10.91
CA TRP A 48 4.19 9.96 10.43
C TRP A 48 3.49 9.16 11.54
N GLY A 49 3.51 9.68 12.75
CA GLY A 49 2.73 9.18 13.88
C GLY A 49 3.06 7.76 14.34
N GLY A 50 4.16 7.19 13.86
CA GLY A 50 4.53 5.82 14.14
C GLY A 50 3.82 4.79 13.25
N ALA A 51 2.98 5.22 12.30
CA ALA A 51 2.38 4.37 11.28
C ALA A 51 3.14 4.57 9.96
N GLY A 52 4.25 3.87 9.82
CA GLY A 52 5.09 3.95 8.62
C GLY A 52 4.43 3.40 7.38
N VAL A 53 3.55 2.42 7.54
CA VAL A 53 2.67 1.88 6.49
C VAL A 53 1.28 1.75 7.07
N ALA A 54 0.28 2.22 6.33
CA ALA A 54 -1.12 1.99 6.63
C ALA A 54 -1.77 1.29 5.44
N MET A 55 -2.53 0.26 5.71
CA MET A 55 -3.26 -0.49 4.69
C MET A 55 -4.72 -0.57 5.09
N MET A 56 -5.59 -0.35 4.12
CA MET A 56 -7.03 -0.55 4.28
C MET A 56 -7.51 -1.50 3.18
N GLU A 57 -8.26 -2.51 3.58
CA GLU A 57 -8.85 -3.46 2.64
C GLU A 57 -10.36 -3.32 2.65
N ILE A 58 -10.93 -3.19 1.48
CA ILE A 58 -12.37 -3.02 1.28
C ILE A 58 -12.87 -4.22 0.47
N GLY A 59 -13.67 -5.05 1.10
CA GLY A 59 -14.29 -6.20 0.43
C GLY A 59 -15.65 -5.85 -0.14
N THR A 60 -15.92 -6.35 -1.33
CA THR A 60 -17.25 -6.38 -1.93
C THR A 60 -17.63 -7.82 -2.22
N ASP A 61 -18.83 -8.06 -2.76
CA ASP A 61 -19.25 -9.41 -3.18
C ASP A 61 -18.41 -9.98 -4.34
N ARG A 62 -17.61 -9.14 -5.02
CA ARG A 62 -16.87 -9.53 -6.23
C ARG A 62 -15.36 -9.37 -6.12
N ALA A 63 -14.89 -8.53 -5.24
CA ALA A 63 -13.48 -8.16 -5.20
C ALA A 63 -13.06 -7.63 -3.84
N VAL A 64 -11.75 -7.61 -3.62
CA VAL A 64 -11.12 -6.89 -2.51
C VAL A 64 -10.21 -5.83 -3.13
N ALA A 65 -10.27 -4.61 -2.61
CA ALA A 65 -9.32 -3.55 -2.94
C ALA A 65 -8.43 -3.28 -1.73
N SER A 66 -7.12 -3.28 -1.93
CA SER A 66 -6.14 -2.93 -0.90
C SER A 66 -5.56 -1.57 -1.23
N ILE A 67 -5.70 -0.63 -0.31
CA ILE A 67 -5.13 0.72 -0.40
C ILE A 67 -3.96 0.79 0.56
N VAL A 68 -2.80 1.21 0.07
CA VAL A 68 -1.54 1.24 0.83
C VAL A 68 -1.00 2.66 0.83
N ALA A 69 -0.75 3.19 2.01
CA ALA A 69 -0.11 4.49 2.20
C ALA A 69 1.19 4.30 3.00
N ILE A 70 2.29 4.80 2.47
CA ILE A 70 3.61 4.68 3.06
C ILE A 70 4.11 6.07 3.52
N ALA A 71 4.89 6.10 4.58
CA ALA A 71 5.36 7.33 5.20
C ALA A 71 6.22 8.22 4.30
N ASP A 72 6.72 7.71 3.18
CA ASP A 72 7.44 8.49 2.18
C ASP A 72 6.54 9.20 1.16
N GLY A 73 5.23 9.12 1.35
CA GLY A 73 4.23 9.70 0.45
C GLY A 73 3.74 8.77 -0.65
N THR A 74 4.25 7.54 -0.73
CA THR A 74 3.79 6.55 -1.70
C THR A 74 2.37 6.11 -1.38
N VAL A 75 1.51 6.09 -2.41
CA VAL A 75 0.14 5.57 -2.32
C VAL A 75 -0.11 4.64 -3.48
N SER A 76 -0.66 3.47 -3.18
CA SER A 76 -1.00 2.47 -4.20
C SER A 76 -2.32 1.80 -3.86
N MET A 77 -3.00 1.30 -4.89
CA MET A 77 -4.22 0.52 -4.75
C MET A 77 -4.13 -0.72 -5.64
N TYR A 78 -4.49 -1.86 -5.10
CA TYR A 78 -4.55 -3.12 -5.83
C TYR A 78 -5.95 -3.70 -5.74
N VAL A 79 -6.43 -4.30 -6.82
CA VAL A 79 -7.75 -4.93 -6.85
C VAL A 79 -7.61 -6.41 -7.17
N SER A 80 -8.30 -7.27 -6.42
CA SER A 80 -8.16 -8.73 -6.53
C SER A 80 -8.58 -9.29 -7.88
N THR A 81 -9.47 -8.62 -8.60
CA THR A 81 -9.90 -9.00 -9.95
C THR A 81 -8.96 -8.50 -11.04
N GLY A 82 -7.95 -7.74 -10.68
CA GLY A 82 -6.99 -7.13 -11.59
C GLY A 82 -7.12 -5.61 -11.60
N GLY A 83 -6.06 -4.95 -12.03
CA GLY A 83 -6.01 -3.50 -12.05
C GLY A 83 -5.57 -2.89 -10.73
N GLY A 84 -5.42 -1.58 -10.75
CA GLY A 84 -4.97 -0.80 -9.62
C GLY A 84 -4.25 0.46 -10.06
N VAL A 85 -3.73 1.18 -9.09
CA VAL A 85 -2.96 2.41 -9.29
C VAL A 85 -1.69 2.35 -8.47
N ILE A 86 -0.58 2.70 -9.09
CA ILE A 86 0.73 2.80 -8.42
C ILE A 86 1.23 4.22 -8.56
N GLY A 87 1.83 4.75 -7.48
CA GLY A 87 2.38 6.10 -7.51
C GLY A 87 1.33 7.21 -7.46
N ALA A 88 0.14 6.92 -6.96
CA ALA A 88 -0.92 7.92 -6.81
C ALA A 88 -0.51 9.06 -5.86
N GLY A 89 0.48 8.86 -5.01
CA GLY A 89 1.03 9.88 -4.11
C GLY A 89 1.77 11.02 -4.83
N GLU A 90 1.97 10.93 -6.13
CA GLU A 90 2.45 12.05 -6.95
C GLU A 90 1.39 13.14 -7.06
N HIS A 91 0.13 12.82 -6.89
CA HIS A 91 -0.97 13.78 -6.82
C HIS A 91 -1.07 14.34 -5.41
N GLU A 92 -0.92 15.66 -5.27
CA GLU A 92 -0.87 16.32 -3.95
C GLU A 92 -2.12 16.05 -3.10
N ALA A 93 -3.30 16.09 -3.70
CA ALA A 93 -4.54 15.83 -2.97
C ALA A 93 -4.60 14.41 -2.43
N VAL A 94 -4.15 13.42 -3.18
CA VAL A 94 -4.09 12.02 -2.76
C VAL A 94 -3.06 11.85 -1.65
N ARG A 95 -1.91 12.48 -1.79
CA ARG A 95 -0.84 12.45 -0.79
C ARG A 95 -1.29 13.03 0.55
N ALA A 96 -2.02 14.15 0.53
CA ALA A 96 -2.56 14.78 1.74
C ALA A 96 -3.55 13.85 2.45
N GLU A 97 -4.47 13.23 1.73
CA GLU A 97 -5.43 12.30 2.29
C GLU A 97 -4.74 11.02 2.82
N ALA A 98 -3.73 10.54 2.13
CA ALA A 98 -2.95 9.39 2.59
C ALA A 98 -2.23 9.68 3.92
N LYS A 99 -1.72 10.91 4.09
CA LYS A 99 -1.11 11.34 5.34
C LYS A 99 -2.13 11.35 6.48
N ARG A 100 -3.33 11.83 6.22
CA ARG A 100 -4.44 11.79 7.20
C ARG A 100 -4.80 10.36 7.55
N PHE A 101 -4.87 9.48 6.56
CA PHE A 101 -5.12 8.05 6.78
C PHE A 101 -4.07 7.42 7.70
N ARG A 102 -2.78 7.66 7.44
CA ARG A 102 -1.70 7.16 8.32
C ARG A 102 -1.82 7.71 9.73
N THR A 103 -2.19 8.97 9.89
CA THR A 103 -2.40 9.58 11.20
C THR A 103 -3.55 8.92 11.96
N VAL A 104 -4.67 8.67 11.28
CA VAL A 104 -5.83 7.99 11.90
C VAL A 104 -5.43 6.58 12.35
N VAL A 105 -4.69 5.85 11.54
CA VAL A 105 -4.22 4.50 11.89
C VAL A 105 -3.30 4.57 13.13
N ALA A 106 -2.37 5.52 13.17
CA ALA A 106 -1.48 5.70 14.31
C ALA A 106 -2.26 6.05 15.60
N ASP A 107 -3.22 6.94 15.49
CA ASP A 107 -4.05 7.36 16.63
C ASP A 107 -4.96 6.23 17.12
N SER A 108 -5.30 5.30 16.25
CA SER A 108 -6.15 4.13 16.56
C SER A 108 -5.36 2.93 17.11
N ARG A 109 -4.05 3.05 17.28
CA ARG A 109 -3.18 1.94 17.68
C ARG A 109 -3.65 1.24 18.95
N GLY A 110 -4.15 1.98 19.92
CA GLY A 110 -4.66 1.42 21.18
C GLY A 110 -5.90 0.55 21.02
N LEU A 111 -6.59 0.64 19.87
CA LEU A 111 -7.78 -0.16 19.53
C LEU A 111 -7.44 -1.36 18.66
N LEU A 112 -6.20 -1.48 18.22
CA LEU A 112 -5.75 -2.52 17.29
C LEU A 112 -4.95 -3.58 18.03
N THR A 113 -5.09 -4.81 17.58
CA THR A 113 -4.34 -5.95 18.11
C THR A 113 -3.23 -6.30 17.13
N ARG A 114 -2.02 -6.48 17.65
CA ARG A 114 -0.89 -6.94 16.82
C ARG A 114 -1.18 -8.33 16.28
N SER A 115 -0.98 -8.50 14.98
CA SER A 115 -1.11 -9.79 14.31
C SER A 115 0.05 -10.01 13.35
N MET A 116 0.42 -11.27 13.16
CA MET A 116 1.35 -11.72 12.11
C MET A 116 0.64 -12.58 11.07
N ASP A 117 -0.67 -12.72 11.20
CA ASP A 117 -1.52 -13.46 10.29
C ASP A 117 -2.44 -12.47 9.56
N PHE A 118 -2.40 -12.49 8.23
CA PHE A 118 -3.11 -11.54 7.38
C PHE A 118 -3.98 -12.29 6.35
N PRO A 119 -5.04 -12.99 6.79
CA PRO A 119 -5.93 -13.69 5.87
C PRO A 119 -6.71 -12.71 4.99
N LEU A 120 -7.16 -13.21 3.82
CA LEU A 120 -8.09 -12.52 2.94
C LEU A 120 -9.50 -13.08 3.12
#